data_e3883c7f8a790cbdace2bb80a00840b9
#
_entry.id   e3883c7f8a790cbdace2bb80a00840b9
#
_cell.length_a   1.000
_cell.length_b   1.000
_cell.length_c   1.000
_cell.angle_alpha   90.00
_cell.angle_beta   90.00
_cell.angle_gamma   90.00
#
_symmetry.space_group_name_H-M   'P 1'
#
loop_
_entity.id
_entity.type
_entity.pdbx_description
1 polymer ?
#
loop_
_entity_poly.entity_id
_entity_poly.type
_entity_poly.pdbx_seq_one_letter_code
_entity_poly.pdbx_strand_id
1 'polypeptide(L)'
;MEQKTYETLQQSGALQSLTWEKGLAAASVLLAAFLVGKLGGFLVRRALGKGGSIAAFALSKLLNYCLAFAGLVIALVVLGLPVASLLLTSTALLVGIGFSLQPIARDFVSGIVMLLERAIQKNDFVTFGETMGTVQEIGLRSTQLLTRDGTMLIVPNNLLTVTEVSNHSSPHKRARLNVQLPVAFGEDVDLIKEILSSVAHSHKQVLAEPPPQVAFEEILDSHFRFALIVWVDEPVRAKGVASELRFAIAHAFATRGIQFPRTTIELCRPRTTAKHDRDLRSA
;
A
#
# COMPACT_ATOMS: atom_id res chain seq x y z
N MET A 1 47.48 -8.08 38.17
CA MET A 1 46.16 -8.39 37.62
C MET A 1 46.11 -9.75 36.94
N GLU A 2 47.15 -10.16 36.21
CA GLU A 2 47.23 -11.46 35.52
C GLU A 2 47.20 -12.69 36.47
N GLN A 3 47.90 -12.66 37.61
CA GLN A 3 47.93 -13.81 38.55
C GLN A 3 46.57 -14.15 39.14
N LYS A 4 45.74 -13.15 39.47
CA LYS A 4 44.34 -13.39 39.94
C LYS A 4 43.45 -14.02 38.86
N THR A 5 43.71 -13.72 37.60
CA THR A 5 42.97 -14.30 36.47
C THR A 5 43.36 -15.77 36.26
N TYR A 6 44.64 -16.12 36.44
CA TYR A 6 45.12 -17.55 36.36
C TYR A 6 44.60 -18.35 37.56
N GLU A 7 44.55 -17.82 38.77
CA GLU A 7 44.01 -18.49 39.94
C GLU A 7 42.50 -18.76 39.82
N THR A 8 41.74 -17.81 39.29
CA THR A 8 40.30 -17.97 39.02
C THR A 8 40.01 -19.00 37.93
N LEU A 9 40.86 -19.11 36.92
CA LEU A 9 40.76 -20.12 35.86
C LEU A 9 41.18 -21.53 36.39
N GLN A 10 42.13 -21.61 37.29
CA GLN A 10 42.51 -22.88 37.95
C GLN A 10 41.45 -23.37 38.95
N GLN A 11 40.81 -22.49 39.69
CA GLN A 11 39.71 -22.81 40.63
C GLN A 11 38.42 -23.22 39.91
N SER A 12 38.20 -22.78 38.68
CA SER A 12 36.99 -23.12 37.90
C SER A 12 37.03 -24.54 37.29
N GLY A 13 38.12 -25.29 37.48
CA GLY A 13 38.27 -26.65 36.90
C GLY A 13 38.25 -26.70 35.38
N ALA A 14 38.14 -25.56 34.73
CA ALA A 14 38.01 -25.45 33.26
C ALA A 14 39.25 -25.95 32.53
N LEU A 15 40.45 -25.79 33.09
CA LEU A 15 41.70 -26.26 32.52
C LEU A 15 41.97 -27.73 32.75
N GLN A 16 41.46 -28.31 33.88
CA GLN A 16 41.60 -29.76 34.18
C GLN A 16 40.70 -30.66 33.37
N SER A 17 39.66 -30.12 32.72
CA SER A 17 38.71 -30.85 31.89
C SER A 17 39.08 -30.87 30.39
N LEU A 18 40.20 -30.22 30.01
CA LEU A 18 40.64 -30.18 28.62
C LEU A 18 41.37 -31.50 28.26
N THR A 19 40.59 -32.52 27.99
CA THR A 19 41.13 -33.78 27.47
C THR A 19 41.35 -33.63 25.93
N TRP A 20 42.38 -34.34 25.42
CA TRP A 20 42.66 -34.39 23.99
C TRP A 20 41.43 -34.81 23.15
N GLU A 21 40.55 -35.63 23.72
CA GLU A 21 39.29 -36.07 23.13
C GLU A 21 38.31 -34.87 22.89
N LYS A 22 38.17 -33.96 23.86
CA LYS A 22 37.35 -32.75 23.69
C LYS A 22 37.94 -31.81 22.66
N GLY A 23 39.27 -31.73 22.59
CA GLY A 23 39.98 -30.98 21.54
C GLY A 23 39.66 -31.49 20.15
N LEU A 24 39.73 -32.82 19.96
CA LEU A 24 39.38 -33.48 18.70
C LEU A 24 37.89 -33.31 18.38
N ALA A 25 37.01 -33.44 19.36
CA ALA A 25 35.58 -33.22 19.17
C ALA A 25 35.26 -31.76 18.76
N ALA A 26 35.87 -30.76 19.41
CA ALA A 26 35.71 -29.35 19.03
C ALA A 26 36.25 -29.09 17.61
N ALA A 27 37.42 -29.63 17.26
CA ALA A 27 37.98 -29.51 15.92
C ALA A 27 37.07 -30.16 14.85
N SER A 28 36.48 -31.32 15.14
CA SER A 28 35.52 -31.97 14.23
C SER A 28 34.24 -31.15 14.02
N VAL A 29 33.74 -30.51 15.07
CA VAL A 29 32.57 -29.59 14.97
C VAL A 29 32.88 -28.39 14.09
N LEU A 30 34.05 -27.77 14.26
CA LEU A 30 34.47 -26.62 13.43
C LEU A 30 34.64 -27.03 11.96
N LEU A 31 35.26 -28.20 11.72
CA LEU A 31 35.42 -28.76 10.37
C LEU A 31 34.05 -29.04 9.73
N ALA A 32 33.13 -29.64 10.49
CA ALA A 32 31.78 -29.92 10.01
C ALA A 32 31.04 -28.62 9.69
N ALA A 33 31.07 -27.63 10.57
CA ALA A 33 30.46 -26.32 10.32
C ALA A 33 31.03 -25.63 9.05
N PHE A 34 32.34 -25.72 8.84
CA PHE A 34 33.00 -25.20 7.65
C PHE A 34 32.57 -25.94 6.36
N LEU A 35 32.50 -27.26 6.39
CA LEU A 35 32.09 -28.09 5.25
C LEU A 35 30.60 -27.85 4.91
N VAL A 36 29.74 -27.82 5.93
CA VAL A 36 28.29 -27.50 5.76
C VAL A 36 28.13 -26.11 5.20
N GLY A 37 28.89 -25.15 5.69
CA GLY A 37 28.89 -23.77 5.18
C GLY A 37 29.28 -23.67 3.70
N LYS A 38 30.35 -24.34 3.32
CA LYS A 38 30.79 -24.44 1.90
C LYS A 38 29.73 -25.09 1.01
N LEU A 39 29.18 -26.24 1.47
CA LEU A 39 28.14 -26.96 0.74
C LEU A 39 26.87 -26.11 0.59
N GLY A 40 26.41 -25.47 1.69
CA GLY A 40 25.26 -24.56 1.68
C GLY A 40 25.49 -23.40 0.74
N GLY A 41 26.65 -22.74 0.81
CA GLY A 41 27.00 -21.66 -0.09
C GLY A 41 27.07 -22.08 -1.57
N PHE A 42 27.51 -23.28 -1.84
CA PHE A 42 27.50 -23.88 -3.20
C PHE A 42 26.06 -24.11 -3.69
N LEU A 43 25.21 -24.71 -2.86
CA LEU A 43 23.80 -24.97 -3.19
C LEU A 43 23.03 -23.67 -3.45
N VAL A 44 23.23 -22.64 -2.61
CA VAL A 44 22.60 -21.31 -2.79
C VAL A 44 23.00 -20.70 -4.13
N ARG A 45 24.29 -20.73 -4.48
CA ARG A 45 24.77 -20.21 -5.77
C ARG A 45 24.22 -20.99 -6.96
N ARG A 46 24.06 -22.31 -6.81
CA ARG A 46 23.50 -23.18 -7.85
C ARG A 46 22.00 -22.96 -8.03
N ALA A 47 21.25 -22.77 -6.94
CA ALA A 47 19.80 -22.56 -6.95
C ALA A 47 19.39 -21.19 -7.50
N LEU A 48 20.16 -20.13 -7.18
CA LEU A 48 19.87 -18.76 -7.62
C LEU A 48 20.36 -18.42 -9.04
N GLY A 49 20.87 -19.41 -9.77
CA GLY A 49 21.12 -19.32 -11.21
C GLY A 49 22.52 -18.92 -11.65
N LYS A 50 22.80 -19.16 -12.94
CA LYS A 50 24.10 -18.99 -13.61
C LYS A 50 24.55 -17.52 -13.80
N GLY A 51 23.74 -16.54 -13.44
CA GLY A 51 24.13 -15.15 -13.47
C GLY A 51 24.56 -14.72 -12.08
N GLY A 52 25.86 -14.65 -11.80
CA GLY A 52 26.49 -14.31 -10.51
C GLY A 52 25.86 -13.10 -9.83
N SER A 53 24.60 -13.24 -9.35
CA SER A 53 23.88 -12.16 -8.71
C SER A 53 24.59 -11.80 -7.41
N ILE A 54 24.85 -10.52 -7.19
CA ILE A 54 25.42 -9.99 -5.95
C ILE A 54 24.64 -10.52 -4.74
N ALA A 55 23.32 -10.71 -4.89
CA ALA A 55 22.44 -11.29 -3.87
C ALA A 55 22.80 -12.73 -3.50
N ALA A 56 23.07 -13.62 -4.49
CA ALA A 56 23.46 -15.00 -4.24
C ALA A 56 24.83 -15.09 -3.51
N PHE A 57 25.74 -14.19 -3.89
CA PHE A 57 27.04 -14.10 -3.21
C PHE A 57 26.87 -13.63 -1.77
N ALA A 58 26.13 -12.54 -1.53
CA ALA A 58 25.89 -11.99 -0.21
C ALA A 58 25.18 -13.00 0.72
N LEU A 59 24.12 -13.66 0.22
CA LEU A 59 23.39 -14.69 0.98
C LEU A 59 24.25 -15.88 1.33
N SER A 60 25.08 -16.36 0.39
CA SER A 60 26.03 -17.47 0.65
C SER A 60 27.08 -17.11 1.71
N LYS A 61 27.55 -15.86 1.71
CA LYS A 61 28.51 -15.36 2.72
C LYS A 61 27.85 -15.23 4.09
N LEU A 62 26.63 -14.66 4.16
CA LEU A 62 25.88 -14.54 5.40
C LEU A 62 25.64 -15.91 6.03
N LEU A 63 25.17 -16.88 5.24
CA LEU A 63 24.97 -18.26 5.70
C LEU A 63 26.25 -18.87 6.26
N ASN A 64 27.38 -18.68 5.57
CA ASN A 64 28.68 -19.16 6.05
C ASN A 64 29.07 -18.53 7.39
N TYR A 65 28.87 -17.23 7.57
CA TYR A 65 29.19 -16.57 8.84
C TYR A 65 28.29 -17.05 9.98
N CYS A 66 26.99 -17.23 9.72
CA CYS A 66 26.05 -17.77 10.72
C CYS A 66 26.46 -19.20 11.15
N LEU A 67 26.79 -20.07 10.18
CA LEU A 67 27.21 -21.44 10.45
C LEU A 67 28.57 -21.51 11.16
N ALA A 68 29.53 -20.64 10.79
CA ALA A 68 30.83 -20.55 11.46
C ALA A 68 30.67 -20.08 12.90
N PHE A 69 29.81 -19.07 13.16
CA PHE A 69 29.52 -18.61 14.51
C PHE A 69 28.84 -19.69 15.35
N ALA A 70 27.84 -20.38 14.83
CA ALA A 70 27.18 -21.49 15.51
C ALA A 70 28.17 -22.62 15.82
N GLY A 71 29.02 -22.99 14.86
CA GLY A 71 30.08 -23.99 15.05
C GLY A 71 31.09 -23.61 16.13
N LEU A 72 31.47 -22.31 16.18
CA LEU A 72 32.36 -21.79 17.21
C LEU A 72 31.73 -21.92 18.60
N VAL A 73 30.46 -21.49 18.76
CA VAL A 73 29.74 -21.61 20.05
C VAL A 73 29.65 -23.09 20.49
N ILE A 74 29.28 -23.98 19.59
CA ILE A 74 29.20 -25.42 19.91
C ILE A 74 30.58 -25.96 20.30
N ALA A 75 31.65 -25.59 19.59
CA ALA A 75 33.00 -25.99 19.95
C ALA A 75 33.45 -25.54 21.33
N LEU A 76 33.09 -24.29 21.71
CA LEU A 76 33.37 -23.76 23.05
C LEU A 76 32.60 -24.52 24.16
N VAL A 77 31.34 -24.89 23.90
CA VAL A 77 30.55 -25.76 24.80
C VAL A 77 31.20 -27.15 24.97
N VAL A 78 31.65 -27.79 23.87
CA VAL A 78 32.30 -29.07 23.88
C VAL A 78 33.62 -29.03 24.69
N LEU A 79 34.34 -27.92 24.60
CA LEU A 79 35.55 -27.69 25.41
C LEU A 79 35.26 -27.48 26.90
N GLY A 80 33.98 -27.34 27.29
CA GLY A 80 33.59 -27.09 28.68
C GLY A 80 33.78 -25.65 29.16
N LEU A 81 33.91 -24.69 28.22
CA LEU A 81 34.04 -23.29 28.55
C LEU A 81 32.70 -22.69 28.96
N PRO A 82 32.66 -21.77 29.96
CA PRO A 82 31.42 -21.14 30.42
C PRO A 82 30.91 -20.12 29.37
N VAL A 83 30.17 -20.61 28.40
CA VAL A 83 29.62 -19.75 27.31
C VAL A 83 28.36 -18.99 27.71
N ALA A 84 27.86 -19.19 28.93
CA ALA A 84 26.61 -18.56 29.38
C ALA A 84 26.63 -17.04 29.28
N SER A 85 27.74 -16.38 29.71
CA SER A 85 27.90 -14.92 29.59
C SER A 85 27.97 -14.45 28.13
N LEU A 86 28.64 -15.22 27.25
CA LEU A 86 28.74 -14.94 25.83
C LEU A 86 27.36 -15.05 25.16
N LEU A 87 26.59 -16.10 25.52
CA LEU A 87 25.22 -16.29 25.01
C LEU A 87 24.28 -15.19 25.47
N LEU A 88 24.35 -14.76 26.75
CA LEU A 88 23.54 -13.65 27.27
C LEU A 88 23.83 -12.35 26.50
N THR A 89 25.10 -12.00 26.30
CA THR A 89 25.49 -10.81 25.55
C THR A 89 25.05 -10.91 24.08
N SER A 90 25.22 -12.11 23.49
CA SER A 90 24.78 -12.36 22.10
C SER A 90 23.27 -12.27 21.94
N THR A 91 22.49 -12.66 22.96
CA THR A 91 21.01 -12.54 22.94
C THR A 91 20.57 -11.09 22.80
N ALA A 92 21.16 -10.17 23.54
CA ALA A 92 20.84 -8.74 23.42
C ALA A 92 21.13 -8.20 22.01
N LEU A 93 22.28 -8.61 21.42
CA LEU A 93 22.61 -8.23 20.04
C LEU A 93 21.62 -8.84 19.03
N LEU A 94 21.26 -10.12 19.18
CA LEU A 94 20.31 -10.79 18.29
C LEU A 94 18.92 -10.15 18.37
N VAL A 95 18.46 -9.74 19.54
CA VAL A 95 17.20 -9.01 19.72
C VAL A 95 17.25 -7.68 18.98
N GLY A 96 18.35 -6.92 19.10
CA GLY A 96 18.54 -5.66 18.36
C GLY A 96 18.51 -5.86 16.85
N ILE A 97 19.19 -6.89 16.33
CA ILE A 97 19.15 -7.26 14.92
C ILE A 97 17.73 -7.68 14.50
N GLY A 98 17.04 -8.47 15.34
CA GLY A 98 15.66 -8.90 15.09
C GLY A 98 14.70 -7.71 14.91
N PHE A 99 14.77 -6.71 15.78
CA PHE A 99 13.98 -5.50 15.63
C PHE A 99 14.33 -4.72 14.37
N SER A 100 15.60 -4.67 13.98
CA SER A 100 16.04 -4.00 12.75
C SER A 100 15.53 -4.72 11.49
N LEU A 101 15.39 -6.04 11.50
CA LEU A 101 14.88 -6.85 10.39
C LEU A 101 13.35 -7.00 10.38
N GLN A 102 12.66 -6.61 11.45
CA GLN A 102 11.21 -6.75 11.59
C GLN A 102 10.40 -6.16 10.42
N PRO A 103 10.72 -4.95 9.87
CA PRO A 103 9.96 -4.42 8.73
C PRO A 103 10.07 -5.31 7.48
N ILE A 104 11.28 -5.84 7.21
CA ILE A 104 11.51 -6.74 6.07
C ILE A 104 10.72 -8.04 6.23
N ALA A 105 10.72 -8.61 7.44
CA ALA A 105 9.95 -9.82 7.73
C ALA A 105 8.44 -9.59 7.59
N ARG A 106 7.93 -8.44 7.99
CA ARG A 106 6.51 -8.05 7.79
C ARG A 106 6.16 -7.98 6.32
N ASP A 107 6.98 -7.31 5.50
CA ASP A 107 6.75 -7.21 4.05
C ASP A 107 6.70 -8.59 3.40
N PHE A 108 7.61 -9.49 3.80
CA PHE A 108 7.69 -10.85 3.27
C PHE A 108 6.48 -11.69 3.65
N VAL A 109 6.07 -11.69 4.92
CA VAL A 109 4.89 -12.40 5.40
C VAL A 109 3.63 -11.86 4.71
N SER A 110 3.49 -10.54 4.62
CA SER A 110 2.37 -9.89 3.90
C SER A 110 2.30 -10.31 2.44
N GLY A 111 3.44 -10.39 1.74
CA GLY A 111 3.49 -10.88 0.37
C GLY A 111 2.98 -12.31 0.23
N ILE A 112 3.37 -13.21 1.14
CA ILE A 112 2.87 -14.59 1.16
C ILE A 112 1.36 -14.62 1.41
N VAL A 113 0.87 -13.88 2.41
CA VAL A 113 -0.56 -13.82 2.74
C VAL A 113 -1.38 -13.30 1.54
N MET A 114 -0.95 -12.22 0.90
CA MET A 114 -1.61 -11.68 -0.29
C MET A 114 -1.72 -12.71 -1.43
N LEU A 115 -0.66 -13.50 -1.65
CA LEU A 115 -0.67 -14.54 -2.69
C LEU A 115 -1.58 -15.72 -2.32
N LEU A 116 -1.69 -16.08 -1.04
CA LEU A 116 -2.55 -17.16 -0.56
C LEU A 116 -4.03 -16.77 -0.57
N GLU A 117 -4.35 -15.59 -0.05
CA GLU A 117 -5.72 -15.09 0.06
C GLU A 117 -6.28 -14.57 -1.27
N ARG A 118 -5.40 -14.22 -2.21
CA ARG A 118 -5.75 -13.64 -3.51
C ARG A 118 -6.62 -12.39 -3.41
N ALA A 119 -6.47 -11.63 -2.34
CA ALA A 119 -7.20 -10.38 -2.13
C ALA A 119 -6.91 -9.35 -3.23
N ILE A 120 -5.69 -9.37 -3.73
CA ILE A 120 -5.22 -8.57 -4.88
C ILE A 120 -4.49 -9.51 -5.83
N GLN A 121 -4.74 -9.37 -7.13
CA GLN A 121 -4.13 -10.21 -8.16
C GLN A 121 -3.44 -9.35 -9.22
N LYS A 122 -2.57 -9.97 -10.01
CA LYS A 122 -1.98 -9.32 -11.19
C LYS A 122 -3.08 -8.85 -12.14
N ASN A 123 -2.93 -7.64 -12.68
CA ASN A 123 -3.87 -6.91 -13.52
C ASN A 123 -5.11 -6.37 -12.80
N ASP A 124 -5.21 -6.49 -11.48
CA ASP A 124 -6.26 -5.80 -10.73
C ASP A 124 -6.03 -4.29 -10.76
N PHE A 125 -7.14 -3.56 -10.87
CA PHE A 125 -7.15 -2.10 -10.73
C PHE A 125 -7.52 -1.74 -9.31
N VAL A 126 -6.56 -1.16 -8.61
CA VAL A 126 -6.67 -0.87 -7.17
C VAL A 126 -6.47 0.62 -6.88
N THR A 127 -7.10 1.07 -5.80
CA THR A 127 -6.83 2.38 -5.19
C THR A 127 -6.08 2.14 -3.89
N PHE A 128 -4.93 2.77 -3.74
CA PHE A 128 -4.09 2.77 -2.56
C PHE A 128 -3.85 4.22 -2.12
N GLY A 129 -4.44 4.62 -0.99
CA GLY A 129 -4.49 6.03 -0.59
C GLY A 129 -5.17 6.88 -1.67
N GLU A 130 -4.50 7.92 -2.16
CA GLU A 130 -5.00 8.78 -3.25
C GLU A 130 -4.60 8.28 -4.65
N THR A 131 -3.77 7.24 -4.73
CA THR A 131 -3.22 6.75 -5.99
C THR A 131 -4.01 5.58 -6.53
N MET A 132 -4.36 5.65 -7.80
CA MET A 132 -5.01 4.57 -8.55
C MET A 132 -4.00 3.94 -9.51
N GLY A 133 -3.98 2.62 -9.58
CA GLY A 133 -3.08 1.91 -10.49
C GLY A 133 -3.48 0.48 -10.76
N THR A 134 -2.86 -0.11 -11.78
CA THR A 134 -3.00 -1.52 -12.13
C THR A 134 -1.83 -2.30 -11.54
N VAL A 135 -2.11 -3.40 -10.86
CA VAL A 135 -1.11 -4.30 -10.31
C VAL A 135 -0.35 -4.99 -11.44
N GLN A 136 0.94 -4.70 -11.59
CA GLN A 136 1.79 -5.33 -12.59
C GLN A 136 2.40 -6.63 -12.09
N GLU A 137 2.90 -6.61 -10.87
CA GLU A 137 3.58 -7.75 -10.26
C GLU A 137 3.49 -7.69 -8.75
N ILE A 138 3.25 -8.83 -8.12
CA ILE A 138 3.32 -9.02 -6.68
C ILE A 138 4.59 -9.79 -6.37
N GLY A 139 5.60 -9.08 -5.88
CA GLY A 139 6.88 -9.66 -5.47
C GLY A 139 6.84 -10.11 -4.01
N LEU A 140 7.94 -10.70 -3.54
CA LEU A 140 8.04 -11.20 -2.16
C LEU A 140 7.96 -10.10 -1.10
N ARG A 141 8.51 -8.91 -1.37
CA ARG A 141 8.59 -7.79 -0.42
C ARG A 141 7.74 -6.59 -0.83
N SER A 142 7.52 -6.41 -2.11
CA SER A 142 6.85 -5.24 -2.67
C SER A 142 6.00 -5.61 -3.88
N THR A 143 4.91 -4.87 -4.05
CA THR A 143 4.02 -4.95 -5.21
C THR A 143 4.25 -3.75 -6.11
N GLN A 144 4.27 -3.97 -7.42
CA GLN A 144 4.43 -2.93 -8.43
C GLN A 144 3.08 -2.54 -8.99
N LEU A 145 2.75 -1.25 -8.89
CA LEU A 145 1.52 -0.67 -9.41
C LEU A 145 1.86 0.29 -10.55
N LEU A 146 1.23 0.12 -11.70
CA LEU A 146 1.31 1.08 -12.81
C LEU A 146 0.17 2.09 -12.66
N THR A 147 0.52 3.35 -12.40
CA THR A 147 -0.45 4.44 -12.30
C THR A 147 -0.99 4.83 -13.68
N ARG A 148 -2.08 5.61 -13.71
CA ARG A 148 -2.65 6.13 -14.97
C ARG A 148 -1.69 7.04 -15.74
N ASP A 149 -0.79 7.71 -15.03
CA ASP A 149 0.20 8.61 -15.62
C ASP A 149 1.44 7.87 -16.17
N GLY A 150 1.38 6.52 -16.18
CA GLY A 150 2.48 5.69 -16.65
C GLY A 150 3.63 5.52 -15.65
N THR A 151 3.48 6.01 -14.42
CA THR A 151 4.51 5.88 -13.38
C THR A 151 4.41 4.52 -12.70
N MET A 152 5.56 3.85 -12.51
CA MET A 152 5.65 2.62 -11.73
C MET A 152 5.82 2.95 -10.25
N LEU A 153 4.79 2.66 -9.45
CA LEU A 153 4.83 2.80 -8.00
C LEU A 153 5.19 1.46 -7.36
N ILE A 154 6.25 1.45 -6.54
CA ILE A 154 6.67 0.26 -5.80
C ILE A 154 6.22 0.42 -4.35
N VAL A 155 5.26 -0.43 -3.94
CA VAL A 155 4.65 -0.37 -2.61
C VAL A 155 5.10 -1.58 -1.79
N PRO A 156 5.65 -1.40 -0.59
CA PRO A 156 5.92 -2.50 0.34
C PRO A 156 4.63 -3.29 0.65
N ASN A 157 4.72 -4.63 0.63
CA ASN A 157 3.52 -5.49 0.78
C ASN A 157 2.80 -5.27 2.11
N ASN A 158 3.55 -4.99 3.18
CA ASN A 158 2.97 -4.70 4.49
C ASN A 158 2.02 -3.50 4.43
N LEU A 159 2.31 -2.46 3.66
CA LEU A 159 1.41 -1.31 3.52
C LEU A 159 0.10 -1.69 2.84
N LEU A 160 0.12 -2.56 1.84
CA LEU A 160 -1.08 -3.04 1.15
C LEU A 160 -1.96 -3.97 2.01
N THR A 161 -1.39 -4.56 3.07
CA THR A 161 -2.16 -5.43 3.99
C THR A 161 -2.67 -4.70 5.22
N VAL A 162 -2.04 -3.60 5.63
CA VAL A 162 -2.40 -2.84 6.83
C VAL A 162 -3.29 -1.64 6.52
N THR A 163 -3.17 -1.05 5.33
CA THR A 163 -4.01 0.08 4.90
C THR A 163 -5.19 -0.40 4.07
N GLU A 164 -6.23 0.43 4.04
CA GLU A 164 -7.38 0.18 3.18
C GLU A 164 -6.98 0.24 1.70
N VAL A 165 -7.26 -0.83 0.98
CA VAL A 165 -7.08 -0.93 -0.47
C VAL A 165 -8.41 -1.27 -1.11
N SER A 166 -8.90 -0.39 -1.98
CA SER A 166 -10.10 -0.65 -2.75
C SER A 166 -9.75 -1.39 -4.05
N ASN A 167 -10.16 -2.65 -4.16
CA ASN A 167 -10.00 -3.42 -5.40
C ASN A 167 -11.24 -3.26 -6.29
N HIS A 168 -11.06 -2.61 -7.43
CA HIS A 168 -12.13 -2.33 -8.39
C HIS A 168 -12.32 -3.43 -9.44
N SER A 169 -11.51 -4.49 -9.41
CA SER A 169 -11.55 -5.58 -10.39
C SER A 169 -12.24 -6.85 -9.90
N SER A 170 -12.42 -7.02 -8.58
CA SER A 170 -12.95 -8.25 -7.98
C SER A 170 -14.27 -8.00 -7.24
N PRO A 171 -15.19 -8.95 -7.24
CA PRO A 171 -15.52 -9.98 -8.22
C PRO A 171 -16.39 -9.45 -9.36
N HIS A 172 -16.91 -8.23 -9.22
CA HIS A 172 -17.77 -7.57 -10.21
C HIS A 172 -17.01 -6.39 -10.83
N LYS A 173 -16.55 -6.56 -12.07
CA LYS A 173 -15.83 -5.54 -12.85
C LYS A 173 -16.68 -4.31 -13.17
N ARG A 174 -17.64 -3.94 -12.32
CA ARG A 174 -18.58 -2.84 -12.55
C ARG A 174 -18.28 -1.68 -11.61
N ALA A 175 -18.23 -0.49 -12.16
CA ALA A 175 -18.11 0.73 -11.38
C ALA A 175 -19.40 1.54 -11.46
N ARG A 176 -19.87 2.02 -10.29
CA ARG A 176 -20.94 3.00 -10.21
C ARG A 176 -20.36 4.40 -10.37
N LEU A 177 -20.87 5.13 -11.35
CA LEU A 177 -20.53 6.53 -11.58
C LEU A 177 -21.66 7.41 -11.08
N ASN A 178 -21.30 8.49 -10.39
CA ASN A 178 -22.19 9.58 -10.00
C ASN A 178 -21.74 10.84 -10.71
N VAL A 179 -22.51 11.29 -11.70
CA VAL A 179 -22.24 12.52 -12.43
C VAL A 179 -23.15 13.61 -11.87
N GLN A 180 -22.63 14.46 -11.00
CA GLN A 180 -23.34 15.58 -10.43
C GLN A 180 -23.43 16.75 -11.43
N LEU A 181 -24.60 17.39 -11.47
CA LEU A 181 -24.95 18.42 -12.42
C LEU A 181 -25.72 19.55 -11.72
N PRO A 182 -25.19 20.77 -11.72
CA PRO A 182 -25.94 21.93 -11.28
C PRO A 182 -26.88 22.44 -12.39
N VAL A 183 -28.12 22.72 -12.06
CA VAL A 183 -29.15 23.26 -12.99
C VAL A 183 -29.76 24.51 -12.42
N ALA A 184 -29.99 25.53 -13.22
CA ALA A 184 -30.58 26.81 -12.77
C ALA A 184 -32.00 26.62 -12.24
N PHE A 185 -32.44 27.52 -11.34
CA PHE A 185 -33.83 27.58 -10.91
C PHE A 185 -34.77 27.95 -12.07
N GLY A 186 -35.98 27.42 -12.01
CA GLY A 186 -37.00 27.72 -13.01
C GLY A 186 -37.03 26.78 -14.21
N GLU A 187 -36.07 25.86 -14.30
CA GLU A 187 -36.08 24.84 -15.32
C GLU A 187 -37.04 23.70 -14.96
N ASP A 188 -37.61 23.07 -15.99
CA ASP A 188 -38.54 21.93 -15.81
C ASP A 188 -37.79 20.69 -15.34
N VAL A 189 -38.08 20.23 -14.12
CA VAL A 189 -37.48 19.10 -13.46
C VAL A 189 -37.72 17.78 -14.19
N ASP A 190 -38.92 17.60 -14.75
CA ASP A 190 -39.29 16.39 -15.49
C ASP A 190 -38.57 16.32 -16.84
N LEU A 191 -38.45 17.45 -17.52
CA LEU A 191 -37.67 17.58 -18.75
C LEU A 191 -36.18 17.28 -18.49
N ILE A 192 -35.60 17.77 -17.40
CA ILE A 192 -34.20 17.45 -17.03
C ILE A 192 -34.04 15.95 -16.83
N LYS A 193 -34.95 15.32 -16.08
CA LYS A 193 -34.93 13.87 -15.84
C LYS A 193 -35.00 13.07 -17.15
N GLU A 194 -35.85 13.47 -18.07
CA GLU A 194 -35.98 12.84 -19.38
C GLU A 194 -34.68 12.94 -20.18
N ILE A 195 -34.08 14.12 -20.26
CA ILE A 195 -32.84 14.34 -21.00
C ILE A 195 -31.69 13.52 -20.40
N LEU A 196 -31.49 13.57 -19.08
CA LEU A 196 -30.44 12.82 -18.42
C LEU A 196 -30.59 11.29 -18.62
N SER A 197 -31.82 10.80 -18.54
CA SER A 197 -32.14 9.39 -18.79
C SER A 197 -31.86 9.03 -20.25
N SER A 198 -32.26 9.84 -21.20
CA SER A 198 -32.02 9.63 -22.63
C SER A 198 -30.53 9.59 -22.98
N VAL A 199 -29.75 10.55 -22.44
CA VAL A 199 -28.29 10.60 -22.62
C VAL A 199 -27.62 9.34 -22.07
N ALA A 200 -28.05 8.90 -20.89
CA ALA A 200 -27.48 7.70 -20.28
C ALA A 200 -27.77 6.44 -21.11
N HIS A 201 -29.00 6.26 -21.60
CA HIS A 201 -29.38 5.10 -22.43
C HIS A 201 -28.72 5.11 -23.81
N SER A 202 -28.41 6.28 -24.35
CA SER A 202 -27.75 6.38 -25.67
C SER A 202 -26.24 6.11 -25.59
N HIS A 203 -25.63 6.09 -24.41
CA HIS A 203 -24.19 5.94 -24.25
C HIS A 203 -23.77 4.46 -24.27
N LYS A 204 -22.91 4.07 -25.20
CA LYS A 204 -22.50 2.67 -25.45
C LYS A 204 -21.85 1.93 -24.28
N GLN A 205 -21.19 2.67 -23.38
CA GLN A 205 -20.44 2.10 -22.26
C GLN A 205 -21.23 2.10 -20.95
N VAL A 206 -22.45 2.66 -20.96
CA VAL A 206 -23.36 2.59 -19.82
C VAL A 206 -24.12 1.28 -19.87
N LEU A 207 -24.16 0.56 -18.75
CA LEU A 207 -24.88 -0.70 -18.64
C LEU A 207 -26.40 -0.46 -18.61
N ALA A 208 -27.15 -1.35 -19.25
CA ALA A 208 -28.60 -1.38 -19.16
C ALA A 208 -29.07 -1.96 -17.81
N GLU A 209 -28.28 -2.86 -17.22
CA GLU A 209 -28.55 -3.50 -15.92
C GLU A 209 -27.31 -3.40 -15.00
N PRO A 210 -27.43 -2.73 -13.86
CA PRO A 210 -28.58 -1.98 -13.35
C PRO A 210 -28.89 -0.73 -14.20
N PRO A 211 -30.20 -0.37 -14.35
CA PRO A 211 -30.59 0.74 -15.20
C PRO A 211 -30.04 2.07 -14.68
N PRO A 212 -29.77 3.05 -15.59
CA PRO A 212 -29.43 4.41 -15.22
C PRO A 212 -30.50 5.04 -14.33
N GLN A 213 -30.06 5.79 -13.33
CA GLN A 213 -30.95 6.48 -12.39
C GLN A 213 -30.64 7.98 -12.38
N VAL A 214 -31.70 8.79 -12.39
CA VAL A 214 -31.58 10.24 -12.20
C VAL A 214 -32.10 10.56 -10.80
N ALA A 215 -31.27 11.14 -9.97
CA ALA A 215 -31.60 11.60 -8.65
C ALA A 215 -31.63 13.13 -8.60
N PHE A 216 -32.67 13.69 -7.96
CA PHE A 216 -32.68 15.07 -7.54
C PHE A 216 -32.10 15.10 -6.11
N GLU A 217 -30.83 15.50 -5.96
CA GLU A 217 -30.11 15.36 -4.70
C GLU A 217 -30.42 16.48 -3.70
N GLU A 218 -30.43 17.73 -4.18
CA GLU A 218 -30.49 18.86 -3.26
C GLU A 218 -31.00 20.13 -3.95
N ILE A 219 -31.65 21.01 -3.16
CA ILE A 219 -31.98 22.39 -3.52
C ILE A 219 -31.01 23.29 -2.77
N LEU A 220 -30.07 23.86 -3.50
CA LEU A 220 -29.08 24.82 -2.96
C LEU A 220 -29.57 26.26 -3.08
N ASP A 221 -28.86 27.21 -2.50
CA ASP A 221 -29.25 28.61 -2.51
C ASP A 221 -29.35 29.26 -3.91
N SER A 222 -28.62 28.71 -4.89
CA SER A 222 -28.52 29.28 -6.24
C SER A 222 -28.92 28.33 -7.37
N HIS A 223 -29.14 27.02 -7.09
CA HIS A 223 -29.38 26.03 -8.12
C HIS A 223 -29.92 24.69 -7.58
N PHE A 224 -30.48 23.90 -8.46
CA PHE A 224 -30.81 22.50 -8.21
C PHE A 224 -29.59 21.62 -8.47
N ARG A 225 -29.38 20.60 -7.64
CA ARG A 225 -28.36 19.58 -7.85
C ARG A 225 -29.03 18.27 -8.28
N PHE A 226 -28.70 17.85 -9.50
CA PHE A 226 -29.07 16.53 -10.00
C PHE A 226 -27.86 15.61 -10.04
N ALA A 227 -28.10 14.32 -9.93
CA ALA A 227 -27.10 13.31 -10.14
C ALA A 227 -27.58 12.28 -11.16
N LEU A 228 -26.75 12.03 -12.16
CA LEU A 228 -26.92 10.91 -13.06
C LEU A 228 -26.05 9.75 -12.57
N ILE A 229 -26.71 8.68 -12.13
CA ILE A 229 -26.08 7.47 -11.59
C ILE A 229 -26.14 6.41 -12.67
N VAL A 230 -24.96 5.96 -13.09
CA VAL A 230 -24.82 4.93 -14.13
C VAL A 230 -23.81 3.87 -13.72
N TRP A 231 -23.89 2.70 -14.32
CA TRP A 231 -22.94 1.63 -14.14
C TRP A 231 -22.15 1.38 -15.41
N VAL A 232 -20.85 1.09 -15.27
CA VAL A 232 -19.93 0.78 -16.37
C VAL A 232 -19.16 -0.52 -16.08
N ASP A 233 -18.85 -1.30 -17.10
CA ASP A 233 -18.15 -2.58 -16.93
C ASP A 233 -16.65 -2.41 -16.58
N GLU A 234 -16.03 -1.32 -17.02
CA GLU A 234 -14.60 -1.11 -16.84
C GLU A 234 -14.31 0.08 -15.88
N PRO A 235 -13.98 -0.18 -14.60
CA PRO A 235 -13.63 0.86 -13.63
C PRO A 235 -12.50 1.78 -14.10
N VAL A 236 -11.54 1.25 -14.86
CA VAL A 236 -10.42 2.02 -15.42
C VAL A 236 -10.91 3.14 -16.33
N ARG A 237 -11.99 2.91 -17.09
CA ARG A 237 -12.58 3.90 -18.01
C ARG A 237 -13.60 4.82 -17.38
N ALA A 238 -13.96 4.58 -16.12
CA ALA A 238 -15.02 5.32 -15.43
C ALA A 238 -14.88 6.85 -15.55
N LYS A 239 -13.67 7.40 -15.37
CA LYS A 239 -13.43 8.85 -15.50
C LYS A 239 -13.64 9.35 -16.94
N GLY A 240 -13.25 8.55 -17.93
CA GLY A 240 -13.47 8.87 -19.35
C GLY A 240 -14.96 8.91 -19.69
N VAL A 241 -15.69 7.86 -19.32
CA VAL A 241 -17.15 7.79 -19.51
C VAL A 241 -17.88 8.94 -18.80
N ALA A 242 -17.47 9.28 -17.57
CA ALA A 242 -18.05 10.44 -16.88
C ALA A 242 -17.81 11.76 -17.62
N SER A 243 -16.66 11.93 -18.27
CA SER A 243 -16.37 13.10 -19.12
C SER A 243 -17.24 13.11 -20.37
N GLU A 244 -17.35 11.98 -21.08
CA GLU A 244 -18.19 11.83 -22.28
C GLU A 244 -19.66 12.11 -21.96
N LEU A 245 -20.18 11.61 -20.83
CA LEU A 245 -21.53 11.90 -20.36
C LEU A 245 -21.73 13.40 -20.10
N ARG A 246 -20.75 14.08 -19.46
CA ARG A 246 -20.85 15.53 -19.22
C ARG A 246 -20.90 16.30 -20.53
N PHE A 247 -20.10 15.92 -21.54
CA PHE A 247 -20.18 16.56 -22.86
C PHE A 247 -21.54 16.33 -23.54
N ALA A 248 -22.05 15.09 -23.51
CA ALA A 248 -23.34 14.76 -24.09
C ALA A 248 -24.49 15.53 -23.39
N ILE A 249 -24.45 15.63 -22.07
CA ILE A 249 -25.44 16.38 -21.27
C ILE A 249 -25.36 17.87 -21.60
N ALA A 250 -24.15 18.44 -21.62
CA ALA A 250 -23.99 19.86 -21.95
C ALA A 250 -24.54 20.19 -23.36
N HIS A 251 -24.32 19.31 -24.32
CA HIS A 251 -24.87 19.46 -25.67
C HIS A 251 -26.42 19.36 -25.68
N ALA A 252 -26.96 18.36 -24.98
CA ALA A 252 -28.41 18.17 -24.88
C ALA A 252 -29.10 19.34 -24.18
N PHE A 253 -28.50 19.89 -23.13
CA PHE A 253 -29.00 21.09 -22.43
C PHE A 253 -28.99 22.32 -23.33
N ALA A 254 -27.88 22.56 -24.04
CA ALA A 254 -27.79 23.67 -24.99
C ALA A 254 -28.86 23.58 -26.10
N THR A 255 -29.13 22.38 -26.62
CA THR A 255 -30.13 22.15 -27.66
C THR A 255 -31.58 22.40 -27.18
N ARG A 256 -31.84 22.14 -25.89
CA ARG A 256 -33.16 22.29 -25.27
C ARG A 256 -33.32 23.66 -24.56
N GLY A 257 -32.28 24.51 -24.58
CA GLY A 257 -32.28 25.83 -23.96
C GLY A 257 -32.18 25.83 -22.42
N ILE A 258 -31.84 24.69 -21.80
CA ILE A 258 -31.65 24.55 -20.36
C ILE A 258 -30.38 25.30 -19.94
N GLN A 259 -30.47 26.11 -18.88
CA GLN A 259 -29.38 26.95 -18.41
C GLN A 259 -28.64 26.30 -17.23
N PHE A 260 -27.32 26.44 -17.23
CA PHE A 260 -26.52 26.21 -16.05
C PHE A 260 -26.66 27.41 -15.08
N PRO A 261 -26.50 27.17 -13.77
CA PRO A 261 -26.67 28.25 -12.78
C PRO A 261 -25.65 29.37 -13.01
N ARG A 262 -26.12 30.61 -12.87
CA ARG A 262 -25.27 31.82 -12.86
C ARG A 262 -25.24 32.38 -11.45
N THR A 263 -24.07 32.78 -10.98
CA THR A 263 -23.98 33.49 -9.71
C THR A 263 -24.58 34.88 -9.89
N THR A 264 -25.76 35.13 -9.33
CA THR A 264 -26.38 36.44 -9.32
C THR A 264 -26.07 37.11 -7.99
N ILE A 265 -25.38 38.26 -8.03
CA ILE A 265 -25.14 39.09 -6.84
C ILE A 265 -26.15 40.20 -6.84
N GLU A 266 -27.09 40.15 -5.92
CA GLU A 266 -28.05 41.23 -5.73
C GLU A 266 -27.44 42.31 -4.81
N LEU A 267 -27.12 43.47 -5.37
CA LEU A 267 -26.59 44.60 -4.63
C LEU A 267 -27.76 45.37 -3.97
N CYS A 268 -28.12 45.02 -2.75
CA CYS A 268 -29.04 45.80 -1.95
C CYS A 268 -28.40 47.13 -1.55
N ARG A 269 -28.79 48.24 -2.17
CA ARG A 269 -28.47 49.55 -1.64
C ARG A 269 -29.25 49.74 -0.32
N PRO A 270 -28.58 50.06 0.80
CA PRO A 270 -29.32 50.40 2.02
C PRO A 270 -30.21 51.58 1.73
N ARG A 271 -31.51 51.43 2.00
CA ARG A 271 -32.45 52.55 1.97
C ARG A 271 -31.97 53.57 3.02
N THR A 272 -31.37 54.64 2.57
CA THR A 272 -31.08 55.79 3.43
C THR A 272 -32.41 56.31 3.95
N THR A 273 -32.78 56.03 5.19
CA THR A 273 -33.87 56.61 5.88
C THR A 273 -33.52 58.12 6.13
N ALA A 274 -33.87 58.97 5.17
CA ALA A 274 -33.87 60.41 5.34
C ALA A 274 -34.94 60.76 6.37
N LYS A 275 -34.67 60.56 7.64
CA LYS A 275 -35.55 61.01 8.74
C LYS A 275 -34.71 61.38 9.97
N HIS A 276 -33.78 62.32 9.80
CA HIS A 276 -33.15 62.94 10.98
C HIS A 276 -32.63 64.38 10.73
N ASP A 277 -33.13 65.07 9.72
CA ASP A 277 -32.64 66.43 9.43
C ASP A 277 -33.75 67.51 9.55
N ARG A 278 -34.83 67.21 10.29
CA ARG A 278 -35.91 68.22 10.53
C ARG A 278 -35.92 68.79 11.95
N ASP A 279 -35.21 68.23 12.90
CA ASP A 279 -35.28 68.69 14.31
C ASP A 279 -34.10 69.58 14.75
N LEU A 280 -33.18 69.94 13.85
CA LEU A 280 -32.04 70.81 14.18
C LEU A 280 -32.20 72.25 13.62
N ARG A 281 -33.39 72.68 13.11
CA ARG A 281 -33.65 74.04 12.67
C ARG A 281 -34.73 74.77 13.48
N SER A 282 -35.07 74.28 14.66
CA SER A 282 -35.98 74.96 15.57
C SER A 282 -35.45 74.90 17.01
N ALA A 283 -34.27 75.51 17.26
CA ALA A 283 -33.80 75.95 18.56
C ALA A 283 -32.90 77.17 18.37
#